data_8c6f4ac1847dd25ac56d7bd826167d09
#
_entry.id   8c6f4ac1847dd25ac56d7bd826167d09
#
_cell.length_a   1.000
_cell.length_b   1.000
_cell.length_c   1.000
_cell.angle_alpha   90.00
_cell.angle_beta   90.00
_cell.angle_gamma   90.00
#
_symmetry.space_group_name_H-M   'P 1'
#
loop_
_entity.id
_entity.type
_entity.pdbx_description
1 polymer ?
#
loop_
_entity_poly.entity_id
_entity_poly.type
_entity_poly.pdbx_seq_one_letter_code
_entity_poly.pdbx_strand_id
1 'polypeptide(L)'
;MLKEFFSYYKPYKKLFSIDFGCAILSGVLELLFPVAVNKVIDTVLPTGNFKTIILVCSLLFALYLFSMTLNYIVVYLGHTLGINIETDMRRKLFAHLQKHSFEYYDEKKTGELMSRLTTDLFDISEVTHHGPEDVFITVMSICGAFVLMWNVHEQLAIGTIILIPILAIGLSIFNKK
;
A
#
# COMPACT_ATOMS: atom_id res chain seq x y z
N MET A 1 6.33 16.14 16.15
CA MET A 1 6.49 14.75 15.72
C MET A 1 5.93 14.50 14.32
N LEU A 2 4.59 14.49 14.05
CA LEU A 2 4.06 14.23 12.69
C LEU A 2 4.59 15.19 11.63
N LYS A 3 4.67 16.49 11.91
CA LYS A 3 5.19 17.49 10.97
C LYS A 3 6.67 17.27 10.61
N GLU A 4 7.45 16.81 11.57
CA GLU A 4 8.87 16.46 11.36
C GLU A 4 8.98 15.18 10.51
N PHE A 5 8.18 14.15 10.81
CA PHE A 5 8.10 12.93 10.02
C PHE A 5 7.80 13.24 8.56
N PHE A 6 6.74 14.00 8.27
CA PHE A 6 6.41 14.39 6.89
C PHE A 6 7.48 15.29 6.23
N SER A 7 8.37 15.92 7.01
CA SER A 7 9.46 16.69 6.45
C SER A 7 10.51 15.85 5.72
N TYR A 8 10.64 14.57 6.08
CA TYR A 8 11.57 13.63 5.43
C TYR A 8 11.14 13.23 4.01
N TYR A 9 9.85 13.39 3.66
CA TYR A 9 9.38 13.18 2.28
C TYR A 9 9.75 14.33 1.34
N LYS A 10 10.10 15.52 1.86
CA LYS A 10 10.38 16.69 1.03
C LYS A 10 11.49 16.48 -0.02
N PRO A 11 12.63 15.85 0.30
CA PRO A 11 13.66 15.58 -0.70
C PRO A 11 13.20 14.58 -1.79
N TYR A 12 12.28 13.68 -1.44
CA TYR A 12 11.84 12.54 -2.24
C TYR A 12 10.45 12.72 -2.87
N LYS A 13 9.95 13.95 -2.98
CA LYS A 13 8.58 14.24 -3.48
C LYS A 13 8.29 13.62 -4.84
N LYS A 14 9.27 13.61 -5.76
CA LYS A 14 9.08 13.01 -7.09
C LYS A 14 8.88 11.52 -7.00
N LEU A 15 9.73 10.85 -6.20
CA LEU A 15 9.64 9.40 -5.98
C LEU A 15 8.28 9.04 -5.37
N PHE A 16 7.89 9.72 -4.28
CA PHE A 16 6.60 9.54 -3.64
C PHE A 16 5.41 9.79 -4.58
N SER A 17 5.46 10.86 -5.42
CA SER A 17 4.36 11.14 -6.36
C SER A 17 4.20 10.09 -7.44
N ILE A 18 5.31 9.54 -7.96
CA ILE A 18 5.27 8.47 -8.97
C ILE A 18 4.74 7.19 -8.35
N ASP A 19 5.27 6.82 -7.20
CA ASP A 19 4.87 5.66 -6.42
C ASP A 19 3.36 5.69 -6.12
N PHE A 20 2.91 6.75 -5.48
CA PHE A 20 1.50 6.95 -5.13
C PHE A 20 0.58 7.02 -6.35
N GLY A 21 1.03 7.61 -7.47
CA GLY A 21 0.30 7.63 -8.72
C GLY A 21 0.15 6.24 -9.35
N CYS A 22 1.20 5.42 -9.33
CA CYS A 22 1.15 4.03 -9.77
C CYS A 22 0.24 3.19 -8.87
N ALA A 23 0.28 3.41 -7.55
CA ALA A 23 -0.57 2.73 -6.59
C ALA A 23 -2.06 3.02 -6.82
N ILE A 24 -2.43 4.30 -7.04
CA ILE A 24 -3.81 4.67 -7.40
C ILE A 24 -4.23 3.98 -8.69
N LEU A 25 -3.40 4.04 -9.73
CA LEU A 25 -3.73 3.46 -11.03
C LEU A 25 -3.88 1.94 -10.94
N SER A 26 -3.00 1.26 -10.21
CA SER A 26 -3.10 -0.18 -9.95
C SER A 26 -4.39 -0.54 -9.21
N GLY A 27 -4.71 0.17 -8.13
CA GLY A 27 -5.93 -0.07 -7.36
C GLY A 27 -7.22 0.16 -8.17
N VAL A 28 -7.24 1.17 -9.05
CA VAL A 28 -8.37 1.37 -9.98
C VAL A 28 -8.49 0.20 -10.96
N LEU A 29 -7.38 -0.27 -11.52
CA LEU A 29 -7.40 -1.44 -12.41
C LEU A 29 -7.86 -2.70 -11.70
N GLU A 30 -7.45 -2.93 -10.46
CA GLU A 30 -7.88 -4.06 -9.64
C GLU A 30 -9.40 -4.04 -9.38
N LEU A 31 -9.99 -2.87 -9.16
CA LEU A 31 -11.43 -2.71 -9.00
C LEU A 31 -12.19 -2.91 -10.31
N LEU A 32 -11.65 -2.45 -11.43
CA LEU A 32 -12.33 -2.53 -12.73
C LEU A 32 -12.17 -3.90 -13.39
N PHE A 33 -11.12 -4.65 -13.08
CA PHE A 33 -10.83 -5.94 -13.72
C PHE A 33 -11.97 -6.97 -13.56
N PRO A 34 -12.52 -7.23 -12.35
CA PRO A 34 -13.65 -8.14 -12.19
C PRO A 34 -14.89 -7.70 -12.98
N VAL A 35 -15.14 -6.39 -13.05
CA VAL A 35 -16.28 -5.82 -13.80
C VAL A 35 -16.09 -6.06 -15.30
N ALA A 36 -14.87 -5.85 -15.81
CA ALA A 36 -14.54 -6.11 -17.21
C ALA A 36 -14.68 -7.60 -17.55
N VAL A 37 -14.20 -8.49 -16.70
CA VAL A 37 -14.34 -9.95 -16.86
C VAL A 37 -15.80 -10.35 -16.86
N ASN A 38 -16.62 -9.87 -15.93
CA ASN A 38 -18.05 -10.16 -15.90
C ASN A 38 -18.74 -9.70 -17.19
N LYS A 39 -18.43 -8.48 -17.67
CA LYS A 39 -18.99 -7.98 -18.92
C LYS A 39 -18.60 -8.85 -20.14
N VAL A 40 -17.40 -9.42 -20.15
CA VAL A 40 -16.98 -10.34 -21.22
C VAL A 40 -17.78 -11.64 -21.16
N ILE A 41 -18.01 -12.19 -19.97
CA ILE A 41 -18.81 -13.40 -19.78
C ILE A 41 -20.25 -13.19 -20.23
N ASP A 42 -20.86 -12.06 -19.87
CA ASP A 42 -22.27 -11.79 -20.11
C ASP A 42 -22.58 -11.34 -21.55
N THR A 43 -21.64 -10.62 -22.20
CA THR A 43 -21.93 -9.98 -23.49
C THR A 43 -21.10 -10.54 -24.65
N VAL A 44 -19.82 -10.88 -24.42
CA VAL A 44 -18.91 -11.31 -25.50
C VAL A 44 -18.99 -12.82 -25.72
N LEU A 45 -18.97 -13.59 -24.64
CA LEU A 45 -18.98 -15.07 -24.72
C LEU A 45 -20.22 -15.61 -25.43
N PRO A 46 -21.45 -15.12 -25.20
CA PRO A 46 -22.67 -15.60 -25.88
C PRO A 46 -22.70 -15.32 -27.37
N THR A 47 -21.88 -14.39 -27.90
CA THR A 47 -21.84 -14.12 -29.34
C THR A 47 -21.29 -15.28 -30.17
N GLY A 48 -20.53 -16.19 -29.54
CA GLY A 48 -19.89 -17.31 -30.22
C GLY A 48 -18.81 -16.95 -31.24
N ASN A 49 -18.49 -15.63 -31.37
CA ASN A 49 -17.49 -15.18 -32.31
C ASN A 49 -16.07 -15.33 -31.75
N PHE A 50 -15.39 -16.41 -32.14
CA PHE A 50 -14.04 -16.75 -31.67
C PHE A 50 -13.02 -15.63 -31.84
N LYS A 51 -13.08 -14.87 -32.95
CA LYS A 51 -12.14 -13.76 -33.19
C LYS A 51 -12.31 -12.65 -32.15
N THR A 52 -13.56 -12.29 -31.85
CA THR A 52 -13.87 -11.26 -30.84
C THR A 52 -13.49 -11.73 -29.45
N ILE A 53 -13.77 -13.00 -29.11
CA ILE A 53 -13.42 -13.57 -27.81
C ILE A 53 -11.90 -13.56 -27.61
N ILE A 54 -11.13 -14.04 -28.59
CA ILE A 54 -9.65 -14.04 -28.49
C ILE A 54 -9.12 -12.62 -28.35
N LEU A 55 -9.61 -11.65 -29.15
CA LEU A 55 -9.18 -10.27 -29.07
C LEU A 55 -9.42 -9.67 -27.68
N VAL A 56 -10.62 -9.84 -27.14
CA VAL A 56 -10.97 -9.26 -25.83
C VAL A 56 -10.23 -9.95 -24.69
N CYS A 57 -10.08 -11.26 -24.73
CA CYS A 57 -9.26 -11.99 -23.76
C CYS A 57 -7.79 -11.57 -23.81
N SER A 58 -7.23 -11.36 -25.02
CA SER A 58 -5.85 -10.84 -25.17
C SER A 58 -5.69 -9.44 -24.61
N LEU A 59 -6.71 -8.58 -24.79
CA LEU A 59 -6.71 -7.23 -24.20
C LEU A 59 -6.78 -7.27 -22.68
N LEU A 60 -7.66 -8.10 -22.10
CA LEU A 60 -7.72 -8.29 -20.64
C LEU A 60 -6.41 -8.84 -20.09
N PHE A 61 -5.79 -9.78 -20.79
CA PHE A 61 -4.48 -10.30 -20.40
C PHE A 61 -3.39 -9.22 -20.43
N ALA A 62 -3.38 -8.37 -21.46
CA ALA A 62 -2.45 -7.24 -21.54
C ALA A 62 -2.69 -6.22 -20.40
N LEU A 63 -3.94 -5.91 -20.06
CA LEU A 63 -4.29 -5.07 -18.92
C LEU A 63 -3.83 -5.68 -17.59
N TYR A 64 -3.96 -6.99 -17.43
CA TYR A 64 -3.48 -7.69 -16.24
C TYR A 64 -1.96 -7.61 -16.10
N LEU A 65 -1.21 -7.84 -17.18
CA LEU A 65 0.25 -7.69 -17.20
C LEU A 65 0.67 -6.23 -16.90
N PHE A 66 -0.09 -5.27 -17.40
CA PHE A 66 0.15 -3.87 -17.08
C PHE A 66 -0.07 -3.57 -15.59
N SER A 67 -1.15 -4.10 -14.99
CA SER A 67 -1.39 -3.98 -13.54
C SER A 67 -0.28 -4.62 -12.72
N MET A 68 0.21 -5.81 -13.11
CA MET A 68 1.36 -6.44 -12.45
C MET A 68 2.63 -5.58 -12.53
N THR A 69 2.85 -4.91 -13.67
CA THR A 69 4.00 -4.02 -13.86
C THR A 69 3.89 -2.79 -12.94
N LEU A 70 2.69 -2.22 -12.82
CA LEU A 70 2.45 -1.11 -11.89
C LEU A 70 2.71 -1.52 -10.44
N ASN A 71 2.19 -2.68 -10.02
CA ASN A 71 2.42 -3.21 -8.67
C ASN A 71 3.92 -3.45 -8.40
N TYR A 72 4.65 -3.97 -9.38
CA TYR A 72 6.11 -4.10 -9.25
C TYR A 72 6.80 -2.74 -9.05
N ILE A 73 6.38 -1.71 -9.80
CA ILE A 73 6.92 -0.35 -9.68
C ILE A 73 6.62 0.21 -8.28
N VAL A 74 5.40 0.04 -7.78
CA VAL A 74 4.97 0.48 -6.45
C VAL A 74 5.84 -0.16 -5.37
N VAL A 75 5.98 -1.47 -5.38
CA VAL A 75 6.83 -2.17 -4.40
C VAL A 75 8.28 -1.68 -4.47
N TYR A 76 8.83 -1.54 -5.67
CA TYR A 76 10.22 -1.12 -5.86
C TYR A 76 10.47 0.32 -5.42
N LEU A 77 9.61 1.26 -5.84
CA LEU A 77 9.76 2.68 -5.50
C LEU A 77 9.47 2.95 -4.03
N GLY A 78 8.47 2.29 -3.47
CA GLY A 78 8.10 2.42 -2.08
C GLY A 78 9.22 1.95 -1.15
N HIS A 79 9.75 0.75 -1.35
CA HIS A 79 10.92 0.30 -0.58
C HIS A 79 12.13 1.20 -0.76
N THR A 80 12.38 1.69 -1.98
CA THR A 80 13.46 2.67 -2.24
C THR A 80 13.24 3.95 -1.44
N LEU A 81 12.00 4.45 -1.37
CA LEU A 81 11.64 5.62 -0.58
C LEU A 81 11.89 5.37 0.92
N GLY A 82 11.42 4.25 1.46
CA GLY A 82 11.63 3.85 2.85
C GLY A 82 13.10 3.79 3.23
N ILE A 83 13.92 3.08 2.44
CA ILE A 83 15.37 2.94 2.67
C ILE A 83 16.09 4.30 2.63
N ASN A 84 15.71 5.19 1.72
CA ASN A 84 16.31 6.52 1.62
C ASN A 84 16.00 7.37 2.87
N ILE A 85 14.75 7.36 3.32
CA ILE A 85 14.32 8.08 4.53
C ILE A 85 15.00 7.50 5.77
N GLU A 86 15.04 6.18 5.89
CA GLU A 86 15.75 5.48 6.97
C GLU A 86 17.24 5.88 7.02
N THR A 87 17.89 5.89 5.86
CA THR A 87 19.31 6.27 5.75
C THR A 87 19.54 7.71 6.21
N ASP A 88 18.67 8.63 5.82
CA ASP A 88 18.77 10.04 6.24
C ASP A 88 18.52 10.20 7.75
N MET A 89 17.55 9.46 8.29
CA MET A 89 17.28 9.45 9.73
C MET A 89 18.44 8.85 10.51
N ARG A 90 18.99 7.73 10.03
CA ARG A 90 20.15 7.05 10.65
C ARG A 90 21.38 7.97 10.68
N ARG A 91 21.66 8.66 9.58
CA ARG A 91 22.77 9.63 9.52
C ARG A 91 22.61 10.76 10.54
N LYS A 92 21.41 11.33 10.65
CA LYS A 92 21.13 12.41 11.62
C LYS A 92 21.23 11.91 13.04
N LEU A 93 20.65 10.75 13.34
CA LEU A 93 20.71 10.16 14.68
C LEU A 93 22.14 9.82 15.08
N PHE A 94 22.91 9.22 14.18
CA PHE A 94 24.31 8.89 14.44
C PHE A 94 25.16 10.16 14.67
N ALA A 95 24.99 11.18 13.82
CA ALA A 95 25.67 12.48 13.99
C ALA A 95 25.27 13.19 15.29
N HIS A 96 24.05 12.98 15.78
CA HIS A 96 23.61 13.50 17.08
C HIS A 96 24.27 12.73 18.22
N LEU A 97 24.29 11.42 18.16
CA LEU A 97 24.96 10.58 19.15
C LEU A 97 26.44 10.94 19.30
N GLN A 98 27.17 11.17 18.20
CA GLN A 98 28.59 11.54 18.24
C GLN A 98 28.89 12.85 19.00
N LYS A 99 27.90 13.69 19.29
CA LYS A 99 28.03 14.92 20.03
C LYS A 99 27.90 14.77 21.55
N HIS A 100 27.48 13.59 22.01
CA HIS A 100 27.34 13.33 23.43
C HIS A 100 28.68 13.05 24.10
N SER A 101 28.76 13.36 25.41
CA SER A 101 29.94 13.10 26.26
C SER A 101 30.10 11.60 26.55
N PHE A 102 31.29 11.17 26.96
CA PHE A 102 31.54 9.80 27.42
C PHE A 102 30.63 9.42 28.58
N GLU A 103 30.37 10.33 29.51
CA GLU A 103 29.47 10.15 30.65
C GLU A 103 28.05 9.69 30.21
N TYR A 104 27.53 10.23 29.11
CA TYR A 104 26.26 9.80 28.51
C TYR A 104 26.29 8.32 28.12
N TYR A 105 27.41 7.83 27.58
CA TYR A 105 27.54 6.44 27.15
C TYR A 105 27.78 5.47 28.30
N ASP A 106 28.36 5.94 29.41
CA ASP A 106 28.52 5.16 30.65
C ASP A 106 27.18 4.89 31.33
N GLU A 107 26.22 5.84 31.22
CA GLU A 107 24.88 5.70 31.77
C GLU A 107 23.91 4.91 30.89
N LYS A 108 24.16 4.82 29.59
CA LYS A 108 23.27 4.20 28.61
C LYS A 108 23.78 2.83 28.19
N LYS A 109 22.85 1.88 28.08
CA LYS A 109 23.16 0.55 27.53
C LYS A 109 23.43 0.66 26.03
N THR A 110 24.63 0.34 25.59
CA THR A 110 25.04 0.35 24.18
C THR A 110 24.06 -0.44 23.29
N GLY A 111 23.54 -1.57 23.78
CA GLY A 111 22.56 -2.37 23.07
C GLY A 111 21.24 -1.66 22.79
N GLU A 112 20.77 -0.78 23.71
CA GLU A 112 19.58 0.05 23.49
C GLU A 112 19.80 1.08 22.37
N LEU A 113 20.95 1.74 22.38
CA LEU A 113 21.30 2.71 21.33
C LEU A 113 21.43 2.02 19.95
N MET A 114 22.00 0.83 19.92
CA MET A 114 22.09 0.04 18.68
C MET A 114 20.72 -0.39 18.18
N SER A 115 19.81 -0.84 19.05
CA SER A 115 18.44 -1.18 18.68
C SER A 115 17.71 -0.01 18.04
N ARG A 116 17.87 1.20 18.59
CA ARG A 116 17.28 2.43 18.01
C ARG A 116 17.85 2.78 16.63
N LEU A 117 19.15 2.54 16.41
CA LEU A 117 19.82 2.79 15.12
C LEU A 117 19.53 1.74 14.05
N THR A 118 19.02 0.58 14.43
CA THR A 118 18.75 -0.54 13.53
C THR A 118 17.27 -0.86 13.48
N THR A 119 16.73 -1.51 14.50
CA THR A 119 15.37 -2.06 14.50
C THR A 119 14.30 -0.95 14.46
N ASP A 120 14.40 0.05 15.35
CA ASP A 120 13.38 1.11 15.42
C ASP A 120 13.36 1.95 14.11
N LEU A 121 14.52 2.18 13.48
CA LEU A 121 14.58 2.90 12.20
C LEU A 121 14.04 2.05 11.04
N PHE A 122 14.26 0.74 11.07
CA PHE A 122 13.67 -0.18 10.10
C PHE A 122 12.14 -0.16 10.21
N ASP A 123 11.59 -0.24 11.42
CA ASP A 123 10.13 -0.18 11.63
C ASP A 123 9.54 1.16 11.16
N ILE A 124 10.27 2.27 11.36
CA ILE A 124 9.87 3.58 10.82
C ILE A 124 9.91 3.57 9.28
N SER A 125 10.90 2.94 8.66
CA SER A 125 10.99 2.79 7.21
C SER A 125 9.78 2.05 6.64
N GLU A 126 9.40 0.94 7.26
CA GLU A 126 8.21 0.17 6.87
C GLU A 126 6.93 1.01 6.97
N VAL A 127 6.73 1.71 8.08
CA VAL A 127 5.57 2.61 8.25
C VAL A 127 5.60 3.78 7.24
N THR A 128 6.79 4.25 6.88
CA THR A 128 6.96 5.35 5.93
C THR A 128 6.51 4.94 4.52
N HIS A 129 6.79 3.72 4.12
CA HIS A 129 6.39 3.20 2.83
C HIS A 129 4.93 2.74 2.85
N HIS A 130 4.60 1.77 3.70
CA HIS A 130 3.27 1.16 3.73
C HIS A 130 2.17 2.08 4.31
N GLY A 131 2.49 2.94 5.28
CA GLY A 131 1.47 3.66 6.03
C GLY A 131 0.52 4.52 5.18
N PRO A 132 0.99 5.55 4.45
CA PRO A 132 0.11 6.42 3.68
C PRO A 132 -0.53 5.73 2.49
N GLU A 133 0.20 4.82 1.83
CA GLU A 133 -0.22 4.10 0.64
C GLU A 133 -1.31 3.08 0.97
N ASP A 134 -1.05 2.17 1.92
CA ASP A 134 -1.98 1.12 2.30
C ASP A 134 -3.31 1.68 2.83
N VAL A 135 -3.25 2.75 3.64
CA VAL A 135 -4.45 3.42 4.13
C VAL A 135 -5.27 3.97 2.97
N PHE A 136 -4.64 4.64 2.01
CA PHE A 136 -5.33 5.20 0.86
C PHE A 136 -5.93 4.12 -0.05
N ILE A 137 -5.14 3.11 -0.42
CA ILE A 137 -5.58 1.99 -1.27
C ILE A 137 -6.71 1.23 -0.58
N THR A 138 -6.60 0.95 0.72
CA THR A 138 -7.65 0.25 1.48
C THR A 138 -8.96 1.03 1.45
N VAL A 139 -8.92 2.33 1.74
CA VAL A 139 -10.14 3.17 1.71
C VAL A 139 -10.72 3.22 0.29
N MET A 140 -9.89 3.42 -0.72
CA MET A 140 -10.31 3.44 -2.12
C MET A 140 -10.94 2.11 -2.54
N SER A 141 -10.33 0.98 -2.17
CA SER A 141 -10.81 -0.37 -2.50
C SER A 141 -12.12 -0.68 -1.80
N ILE A 142 -12.28 -0.36 -0.52
CA ILE A 142 -13.53 -0.55 0.22
C ILE A 142 -14.65 0.29 -0.40
N CYS A 143 -14.40 1.59 -0.62
CA CYS A 143 -15.39 2.48 -1.21
C CYS A 143 -15.74 2.07 -2.64
N GLY A 144 -14.74 1.74 -3.46
CA GLY A 144 -14.93 1.31 -4.85
C GLY A 144 -15.70 -0.01 -4.94
N ALA A 145 -15.31 -1.02 -4.17
CA ALA A 145 -16.02 -2.29 -4.11
C ALA A 145 -17.46 -2.13 -3.64
N PHE A 146 -17.70 -1.25 -2.65
CA PHE A 146 -19.05 -0.95 -2.18
C PHE A 146 -19.91 -0.31 -3.28
N VAL A 147 -19.38 0.69 -3.98
CA VAL A 147 -20.09 1.34 -5.12
C VAL A 147 -20.40 0.33 -6.22
N LEU A 148 -19.45 -0.54 -6.57
CA LEU A 148 -19.66 -1.58 -7.58
C LEU A 148 -20.72 -2.59 -7.15
N MET A 149 -20.66 -3.08 -5.89
CA MET A 149 -21.68 -4.00 -5.38
C MET A 149 -23.07 -3.37 -5.29
N TRP A 150 -23.16 -2.11 -4.89
CA TRP A 150 -24.43 -1.38 -4.84
C TRP A 150 -25.11 -1.33 -6.21
N ASN A 151 -24.35 -1.11 -7.28
CA ASN A 151 -24.88 -1.09 -8.64
C ASN A 151 -25.30 -2.47 -9.17
N VAL A 152 -24.74 -3.56 -8.62
CA VAL A 152 -25.07 -4.93 -9.04
C VAL A 152 -26.23 -5.49 -8.22
N HIS A 153 -26.15 -5.38 -6.89
CA HIS A 153 -27.15 -5.92 -5.99
C HIS A 153 -27.13 -5.23 -4.61
N GLU A 154 -28.10 -4.37 -4.36
CA GLU A 154 -28.20 -3.55 -3.14
C GLU A 154 -28.19 -4.36 -1.84
N GLN A 155 -28.90 -5.49 -1.79
CA GLN A 155 -28.96 -6.34 -0.59
C GLN A 155 -27.61 -6.97 -0.23
N LEU A 156 -26.79 -7.33 -1.23
CA LEU A 156 -25.43 -7.84 -1.00
C LEU A 156 -24.50 -6.73 -0.46
N ALA A 157 -24.63 -5.52 -0.98
CA ALA A 157 -23.86 -4.37 -0.50
C ALA A 157 -24.16 -4.07 0.98
N ILE A 158 -25.43 -4.08 1.37
CA ILE A 158 -25.86 -3.89 2.78
C ILE A 158 -25.32 -5.03 3.66
N GLY A 159 -25.43 -6.29 3.20
CA GLY A 159 -24.89 -7.43 3.93
C GLY A 159 -23.38 -7.32 4.21
N THR A 160 -22.62 -6.81 3.25
CA THR A 160 -21.18 -6.62 3.38
C THR A 160 -20.82 -5.52 4.40
N ILE A 161 -21.58 -4.41 4.44
CA ILE A 161 -21.38 -3.34 5.46
C ILE A 161 -21.56 -3.90 6.88
N ILE A 162 -22.50 -4.81 7.08
CA ILE A 162 -22.74 -5.43 8.38
C ILE A 162 -21.63 -6.43 8.73
N LEU A 163 -21.12 -7.15 7.74
CA LEU A 163 -20.11 -8.18 7.94
C LEU A 163 -18.72 -7.62 8.29
N ILE A 164 -18.31 -6.50 7.67
CA ILE A 164 -16.99 -5.88 7.89
C ILE A 164 -16.72 -5.55 9.36
N PRO A 165 -17.58 -4.82 10.09
CA PRO A 165 -17.32 -4.53 11.50
C PRO A 165 -17.35 -5.79 12.39
N ILE A 166 -18.15 -6.79 12.06
CA ILE A 166 -18.16 -8.06 12.80
C ILE A 166 -16.82 -8.77 12.68
N LEU A 167 -16.25 -8.84 11.45
CA LEU A 167 -14.93 -9.41 11.22
C LEU A 167 -13.81 -8.58 11.90
N ALA A 168 -13.90 -7.25 11.85
CA ALA A 168 -12.93 -6.37 12.50
C ALA A 168 -12.92 -6.54 14.03
N ILE A 169 -14.09 -6.66 14.66
CA ILE A 169 -14.22 -6.95 16.09
C ILE A 169 -13.66 -8.34 16.41
N GLY A 170 -14.00 -9.36 15.60
CA GLY A 170 -13.49 -10.72 15.77
C GLY A 170 -11.95 -10.78 15.72
N LEU A 171 -11.34 -10.12 14.73
CA LEU A 171 -9.88 -10.02 14.60
C LEU A 171 -9.25 -9.27 15.78
N SER A 172 -9.86 -8.18 16.23
CA SER A 172 -9.37 -7.39 17.38
C SER A 172 -9.39 -8.20 18.68
N ILE A 173 -10.38 -9.06 18.88
CA ILE A 173 -10.45 -9.96 20.04
C ILE A 173 -9.39 -11.05 19.95
N PHE A 174 -9.16 -11.59 18.74
CA PHE A 174 -8.18 -12.64 18.52
C PHE A 174 -6.75 -12.15 18.70
N ASN A 175 -6.42 -10.95 18.23
CA ASN A 175 -5.08 -10.34 18.37
C ASN A 175 -4.75 -9.89 19.80
N LYS A 176 -5.73 -9.81 20.72
CA LYS A 176 -5.50 -9.49 22.14
C LYS A 176 -5.05 -10.69 22.98
N LYS A 177 -5.00 -11.88 22.40
CA LYS A 177 -4.45 -13.09 23.04
C LYS A 177 -3.02 -13.35 22.60
#